data_38e89440cc201535bf82ad2fb4d0b747
#
_entry.id   38e89440cc201535bf82ad2fb4d0b747
#
_cell.length_a   1.000
_cell.length_b   1.000
_cell.length_c   1.000
_cell.angle_alpha   90.00
_cell.angle_beta   90.00
_cell.angle_gamma   90.00
#
_symmetry.space_group_name_H-M   'P 1'
#
loop_
_entity.id
_entity.type
_entity.pdbx_description
1 polymer ?
#
loop_
_entity_poly.entity_id
_entity_poly.type
_entity_poly.pdbx_seq_one_letter_code
_entity_poly.pdbx_strand_id
1 'polypeptide(L)' 'MKLRTIENAYKYIKENDPESDVTKYLIRKLAVQEKVSMTKTGNKVLVDVDSVIDYLNGIPFTPTILTL' A
#
# COMPACT_ATOMS: atom_id res chain seq x y z
N MET A 1 -9.87 6.92 -0.43
CA MET A 1 -9.15 5.66 -0.58
C MET A 1 -8.81 5.41 -2.03
N LYS A 2 -7.57 5.16 -2.35
CA LYS A 2 -7.14 4.93 -3.72
C LYS A 2 -6.70 3.49 -3.89
N LEU A 3 -7.63 2.61 -4.16
CA LEU A 3 -7.29 1.21 -4.36
C LEU A 3 -6.74 1.00 -5.75
N ARG A 4 -5.54 0.45 -5.83
CA ARG A 4 -4.87 0.17 -7.10
C ARG A 4 -4.20 -1.19 -7.03
N THR A 5 -3.97 -1.80 -8.18
CA THR A 5 -3.18 -3.03 -8.20
C THR A 5 -1.77 -2.70 -7.71
N ILE A 6 -1.02 -3.73 -7.35
CA ILE A 6 0.34 -3.52 -6.88
C ILE A 6 1.17 -2.80 -7.92
N GLU A 7 1.02 -3.17 -9.19
CA GLU A 7 1.78 -2.54 -10.26
C GLU A 7 1.41 -1.06 -10.40
N ASN A 8 0.12 -0.75 -10.38
CA ASN A 8 -0.32 0.64 -10.53
C ASN A 8 0.02 1.47 -9.31
N ALA A 9 -0.01 0.87 -8.12
CA ALA A 9 0.41 1.57 -6.92
C ALA A 9 1.90 1.91 -7.01
N TYR A 10 2.71 0.98 -7.50
CA TYR A 10 4.12 1.23 -7.69
C TYR A 10 4.36 2.38 -8.67
N LYS A 11 3.64 2.37 -9.80
CA LYS A 11 3.80 3.43 -10.79
C LYS A 11 3.41 4.78 -10.21
N TYR A 12 2.32 4.82 -9.47
CA TYR A 12 1.85 6.06 -8.88
C TYR A 12 2.89 6.64 -7.93
N ILE A 13 3.46 5.80 -7.07
CA ILE A 13 4.44 6.27 -6.10
C ILE A 13 5.70 6.75 -6.81
N LYS A 14 6.15 6.02 -7.83
CA LYS A 14 7.37 6.40 -8.54
C LYS A 14 7.17 7.66 -9.37
N GLU A 15 5.95 7.92 -9.85
CA GLU A 15 5.69 9.15 -10.58
C GLU A 15 5.69 10.35 -9.66
N ASN A 16 5.26 10.17 -8.43
CA ASN A 16 5.21 11.27 -7.47
C ASN A 16 6.54 11.44 -6.73
N ASP A 17 7.34 10.40 -6.66
CA ASP A 17 8.63 10.47 -5.99
C ASP A 17 9.59 9.52 -6.71
N PRO A 18 10.20 9.98 -7.81
CA PRO A 18 11.08 9.12 -8.60
C PRO A 18 12.29 8.59 -7.84
N GLU A 19 12.64 9.24 -6.73
CA GLU A 19 13.79 8.78 -5.95
C GLU A 19 13.39 7.82 -4.83
N SER A 20 12.11 7.46 -4.77
CA SER A 20 11.68 6.52 -3.75
C SER A 20 12.28 5.15 -4.00
N ASP A 21 12.65 4.47 -2.92
CA ASP A 21 13.20 3.12 -3.02
C ASP A 21 12.10 2.05 -3.02
N VAL A 22 10.85 2.46 -3.24
CA VAL A 22 9.75 1.51 -3.25
C VAL A 22 9.90 0.53 -4.40
N THR A 23 9.54 -0.72 -4.18
CA THR A 23 9.53 -1.74 -5.22
C THR A 23 8.19 -2.45 -5.19
N LYS A 24 7.86 -3.14 -6.27
CA LYS A 24 6.63 -3.92 -6.31
C LYS A 24 6.65 -5.00 -5.25
N TYR A 25 7.81 -5.60 -5.01
CA TYR A 25 7.97 -6.63 -4.00
C TYR A 25 7.65 -6.06 -2.62
N LEU A 26 8.14 -4.86 -2.33
CA LEU A 26 7.88 -4.23 -1.05
C LEU A 26 6.38 -3.99 -0.85
N ILE A 27 5.71 -3.47 -1.88
CA ILE A 27 4.27 -3.21 -1.77
C ILE A 27 3.52 -4.52 -1.54
N ARG A 28 3.88 -5.58 -2.28
CA ARG A 28 3.24 -6.87 -2.10
C ARG A 28 3.46 -7.39 -0.68
N LYS A 29 4.68 -7.24 -0.16
CA LYS A 29 4.99 -7.73 1.16
C LYS A 29 4.19 -6.98 2.21
N LEU A 30 4.04 -5.68 2.07
CA LEU A 30 3.25 -4.88 3.00
C LEU A 30 1.78 -5.32 2.97
N ALA A 31 1.26 -5.62 1.79
CA ALA A 31 -0.12 -6.07 1.68
C ALA A 31 -0.31 -7.44 2.32
N VAL A 32 0.60 -8.37 2.06
CA VAL A 32 0.50 -9.71 2.62
C VAL A 32 0.62 -9.69 4.14
N GLN A 33 1.46 -8.82 4.67
CA GLN A 33 1.64 -8.71 6.12
C GLN A 33 0.62 -7.79 6.76
N GLU A 34 -0.34 -7.30 5.96
CA GLU A 34 -1.39 -6.42 6.45
C GLU A 34 -0.86 -5.17 7.14
N LYS A 35 0.27 -4.66 6.63
CA LYS A 35 0.83 -3.44 7.16
C LYS A 35 0.21 -2.21 6.50
N VAL A 36 -0.54 -2.40 5.44
CA VAL A 36 -1.25 -1.33 4.75
C VAL A 36 -2.65 -1.83 4.43
N SER A 37 -3.56 -0.90 4.16
CA SER A 37 -4.92 -1.27 3.82
C SER A 37 -4.94 -1.92 2.45
N MET A 38 -5.61 -3.04 2.32
CA MET A 38 -5.66 -3.76 1.05
C MET A 38 -6.98 -4.52 0.94
N THR A 39 -7.30 -4.91 -0.28
CA THR A 39 -8.50 -5.67 -0.56
C THR A 39 -8.16 -6.71 -1.63
N LYS A 40 -8.67 -7.91 -1.47
CA LYS A 40 -8.45 -8.93 -2.48
C LYS A 40 -9.74 -9.13 -3.24
N THR A 41 -9.69 -9.05 -4.56
CA THR A 41 -10.86 -9.23 -5.41
C THR A 41 -10.52 -10.26 -6.45
N GLY A 42 -11.11 -11.44 -6.35
CA GLY A 42 -10.80 -12.52 -7.27
C GLY A 42 -9.31 -12.84 -7.20
N ASN A 43 -8.63 -12.72 -8.33
CA ASN A 43 -7.21 -13.01 -8.37
C ASN A 43 -6.36 -11.77 -8.20
N LYS A 44 -6.97 -10.63 -7.93
CA LYS A 44 -6.23 -9.40 -7.84
C LYS A 44 -6.13 -8.92 -6.41
N VAL A 45 -4.97 -8.36 -6.06
CA VAL A 45 -4.77 -7.74 -4.77
C VAL A 45 -4.70 -6.24 -5.03
N LEU A 46 -5.57 -5.49 -4.37
CA LEU A 46 -5.58 -4.03 -4.49
C LEU A 46 -5.09 -3.45 -3.19
N VAL A 47 -4.24 -2.45 -3.27
CA VAL A 47 -3.73 -1.78 -2.08
C VAL A 47 -4.16 -0.33 -2.11
N ASP A 48 -4.35 0.25 -0.93
CA ASP A 48 -4.67 1.66 -0.80
C ASP A 48 -3.36 2.42 -0.92
N VAL A 49 -3.17 3.13 -2.01
CA VAL A 49 -1.93 3.85 -2.28
C VAL A 49 -1.61 4.82 -1.15
N ASP A 50 -2.62 5.50 -0.62
CA ASP A 50 -2.39 6.45 0.47
C ASP A 50 -1.84 5.73 1.71
N SER A 51 -2.33 4.52 1.99
CA SER A 51 -1.85 3.74 3.11
C SER A 51 -0.39 3.32 2.91
N VAL A 52 -0.02 2.97 1.68
CA VAL A 52 1.35 2.61 1.37
C VAL A 52 2.26 3.82 1.56
N ILE A 53 1.85 4.98 1.07
CA ILE A 53 2.64 6.20 1.21
C ILE A 53 2.81 6.54 2.68
N ASP A 54 1.74 6.43 3.47
CA ASP A 54 1.83 6.72 4.90
C ASP A 54 2.81 5.78 5.58
N TYR A 55 2.79 4.51 5.23
CA TYR A 55 3.71 3.55 5.83
C TYR A 55 5.16 3.92 5.49
N LEU A 56 5.39 4.30 4.23
CA LEU A 56 6.74 4.67 3.80
C LEU A 56 7.21 5.95 4.49
N ASN A 57 6.27 6.79 4.92
CA ASN A 57 6.61 8.00 5.64
C ASN A 57 6.68 7.78 7.15
N GLY A 58 6.59 6.53 7.59
CA GLY A 58 6.72 6.24 9.01
C GLY A 58 5.42 6.30 9.79
N ILE A 59 4.28 6.40 9.12
CA ILE A 59 2.98 6.45 9.78
C ILE A 59 2.39 5.05 9.75
N PRO A 60 2.32 4.35 10.88
CA PRO A 60 1.85 2.97 10.86
C PRO A 60 0.36 2.88 10.59
N PHE A 61 -0.04 1.83 9.89
CA PHE A 61 -1.44 1.56 9.64
C PHE A 61 -2.07 1.04 10.92
N THR A 62 -3.17 1.64 11.34
CA THR A 62 -3.86 1.21 12.55
C THR A 62 -5.25 0.73 12.15
N PRO A 63 -5.56 -0.52 12.40
CA PRO A 63 -6.90 -1.03 12.08
C PRO A 63 -7.96 -0.29 12.86
N THR A 64 -9.06 0.00 12.19
CA THR A 64 -10.04 0.75 12.85
C THR A 64 -10.83 0.02 13.83
N ILE A 65 -10.70 -1.19 13.94
CA ILE A 65 -11.46 -1.90 14.85
C ILE A 65 -10.99 -1.76 16.18
N LEU A 66 -10.13 -0.97 16.46
CA LEU A 66 -9.61 -0.85 17.65
C LEU A 66 -10.52 -0.38 18.52
N THR A 67 -10.80 -0.70 19.33
CA THR A 67 -11.68 -0.28 20.10
C THR A 67 -11.22 0.23 21.12
N LEU A 68 -11.39 0.70 21.51
CA LEU A 68 -11.06 1.25 22.46
C LEU A 68 -11.44 1.09 23.45
#